data_b4392824326678d29b967a7a8ae1d201
#
_entry.id   b4392824326678d29b967a7a8ae1d201
#
_cell.length_a   1.000
_cell.length_b   1.000
_cell.length_c   1.000
_cell.angle_alpha   90.00
_cell.angle_beta   90.00
_cell.angle_gamma   90.00
#
_symmetry.space_group_name_H-M   'P 1'
#
loop_
_entity.id
_entity.type
_entity.pdbx_description
1 polymer ?
#
loop_
_entity_poly.entity_id
_entity_poly.type
_entity_poly.pdbx_seq_one_letter_code
_entity_poly.pdbx_strand_id
1 'polypeptide(L)'
;MSWPANRRLAIALVASLALNLFLGGMMTASWLFREEPPPGFPRPGLFDRQAALSAIGEEHRPAIEAIWAKNGPERRRRVRALREARDAIRRQLTADSFDPAALAEAHALLEERGRAAHAAMQANIAEVAAALPDEERQRYFEATRRRPFKGPKGGFFGPPPEPPPE
;
A
#
# COMPACT_ATOMS: atom_id res chain seq x y z
N MET A 1 -15.64 46.13 24.08
CA MET A 1 -15.50 46.57 22.66
C MET A 1 -16.23 45.52 21.78
N SER A 2 -17.46 45.77 21.41
CA SER A 2 -18.27 44.87 20.52
C SER A 2 -17.90 45.19 19.07
N TRP A 3 -17.26 44.27 18.41
CA TRP A 3 -16.96 44.38 16.98
C TRP A 3 -18.29 44.30 16.20
N PRO A 4 -18.49 45.15 15.19
CA PRO A 4 -19.71 45.12 14.38
C PRO A 4 -19.87 43.71 13.76
N ALA A 5 -21.13 43.23 13.76
CA ALA A 5 -21.49 41.85 13.33
C ALA A 5 -20.90 41.49 11.94
N ASN A 6 -20.86 42.46 11.02
CA ASN A 6 -20.27 42.30 9.68
C ASN A 6 -18.78 41.95 9.66
N ARG A 7 -18.02 42.42 10.64
CA ARG A 7 -16.57 42.16 10.74
C ARG A 7 -16.30 40.74 11.26
N ARG A 8 -17.16 40.21 12.15
CA ARG A 8 -17.09 38.82 12.62
C ARG A 8 -17.48 37.84 11.50
N LEU A 9 -18.49 38.19 10.72
CA LEU A 9 -18.90 37.42 9.53
C LEU A 9 -17.80 37.40 8.47
N ALA A 10 -17.17 38.54 8.18
CA ALA A 10 -16.07 38.61 7.22
C ALA A 10 -14.87 37.75 7.67
N ILE A 11 -14.49 37.80 8.94
CA ILE A 11 -13.39 36.97 9.50
C ILE A 11 -13.74 35.49 9.42
N ALA A 12 -14.97 35.09 9.76
CA ALA A 12 -15.42 33.71 9.67
C ALA A 12 -15.40 33.20 8.23
N LEU A 13 -15.79 34.03 7.27
CA LEU A 13 -15.80 33.68 5.85
C LEU A 13 -14.39 33.53 5.28
N VAL A 14 -13.47 34.43 5.65
CA VAL A 14 -12.05 34.31 5.26
C VAL A 14 -11.39 33.08 5.89
N ALA A 15 -11.66 32.79 7.16
CA ALA A 15 -11.15 31.61 7.84
C ALA A 15 -11.66 30.31 7.20
N SER A 16 -12.96 30.27 6.86
CA SER A 16 -13.57 29.13 6.15
C SER A 16 -12.96 28.93 4.76
N LEU A 17 -12.76 30.02 4.01
CA LEU A 17 -12.14 29.97 2.68
C LEU A 17 -10.67 29.49 2.76
N ALA A 18 -9.92 30.01 3.72
CA ALA A 18 -8.53 29.57 3.95
C ALA A 18 -8.44 28.09 4.33
N LEU A 19 -9.35 27.61 5.18
CA LEU A 19 -9.43 26.21 5.56
C LEU A 19 -9.78 25.32 4.37
N ASN A 20 -10.74 25.72 3.54
CA ASN A 20 -11.12 24.97 2.33
C ASN A 20 -9.98 24.93 1.31
N LEU A 21 -9.26 26.03 1.11
CA LEU A 21 -8.07 26.07 0.23
C LEU A 21 -6.95 25.19 0.77
N PHE A 22 -6.74 25.20 2.09
CA PHE A 22 -5.74 24.34 2.75
C PHE A 22 -6.08 22.86 2.60
N LEU A 23 -7.33 22.46 2.87
CA LEU A 23 -7.78 21.09 2.73
C LEU A 23 -7.78 20.65 1.26
N GLY A 24 -8.21 21.50 0.33
CA GLY A 24 -8.14 21.26 -1.11
C GLY A 24 -6.69 21.13 -1.60
N GLY A 25 -5.80 22.01 -1.15
CA GLY A 25 -4.36 21.94 -1.45
C GLY A 25 -3.71 20.66 -0.90
N MET A 26 -4.05 20.27 0.32
CA MET A 26 -3.56 19.02 0.93
C MET A 26 -4.07 17.77 0.20
N MET A 27 -5.34 17.75 -0.25
CA MET A 27 -5.88 16.68 -1.08
C MET A 27 -5.21 16.61 -2.45
N THR A 28 -5.00 17.75 -3.09
CA THR A 28 -4.34 17.83 -4.41
C THR A 28 -2.86 17.47 -4.30
N ALA A 29 -2.16 17.96 -3.27
CA ALA A 29 -0.77 17.59 -2.99
C ALA A 29 -0.65 16.09 -2.71
N SER A 30 -1.54 15.49 -1.90
CA SER A 30 -1.53 14.05 -1.64
C SER A 30 -1.83 13.21 -2.89
N TRP A 31 -2.44 13.78 -3.90
CA TRP A 31 -2.70 13.16 -5.19
C TRP A 31 -1.52 13.35 -6.17
N LEU A 32 -0.94 14.56 -6.23
CA LEU A 32 0.22 14.87 -7.09
C LEU A 32 1.53 14.25 -6.57
N PHE A 33 1.71 14.24 -5.23
CA PHE A 33 2.89 13.69 -4.55
C PHE A 33 2.63 12.31 -3.95
N ARG A 34 1.61 11.58 -4.44
CA ARG A 34 1.59 10.15 -4.23
C ARG A 34 2.82 9.60 -4.93
N GLU A 35 3.91 9.52 -4.20
CA GLU A 35 4.97 8.59 -4.54
C GLU A 35 4.28 7.24 -4.69
N GLU A 36 4.21 6.75 -5.92
CA GLU A 36 3.90 5.33 -6.11
C GLU A 36 4.88 4.57 -5.22
N PRO A 37 4.40 3.70 -4.33
CA PRO A 37 5.30 2.92 -3.50
C PRO A 37 6.30 2.28 -4.44
N PRO A 38 7.61 2.31 -4.12
CA PRO A 38 8.65 1.85 -5.01
C PRO A 38 8.24 0.50 -5.61
N PRO A 39 8.42 0.29 -6.92
CA PRO A 39 8.02 -0.94 -7.57
C PRO A 39 8.74 -2.08 -6.87
N GLY A 40 8.01 -2.92 -6.13
CA GLY A 40 8.60 -4.05 -5.40
C GLY A 40 7.96 -4.39 -4.06
N PHE A 41 7.13 -3.53 -3.47
CA PHE A 41 6.36 -3.93 -2.29
C PHE A 41 5.01 -4.52 -2.71
N PRO A 42 4.86 -5.84 -2.75
CA PRO A 42 3.55 -6.45 -2.97
C PRO A 42 2.68 -6.12 -1.76
N ARG A 43 1.55 -5.45 -1.99
CA ARG A 43 0.52 -5.33 -0.94
C ARG A 43 0.10 -6.74 -0.55
N PRO A 44 0.11 -7.10 0.76
CA PRO A 44 -0.38 -8.40 1.19
C PRO A 44 -1.83 -8.57 0.70
N GLY A 45 -2.12 -9.62 -0.07
CA GLY A 45 -3.46 -9.98 -0.48
C GLY A 45 -3.78 -9.90 -1.99
N LEU A 46 -2.85 -9.46 -2.86
CA LEU A 46 -3.10 -9.31 -4.30
C LEU A 46 -2.30 -10.27 -5.20
N PHE A 47 -1.65 -11.28 -4.64
CA PHE A 47 -1.08 -12.37 -5.41
C PHE A 47 -2.19 -13.35 -5.74
N ASP A 48 -2.63 -13.35 -6.99
CA ASP A 48 -3.61 -14.33 -7.47
C ASP A 48 -2.89 -15.64 -7.77
N ARG A 49 -2.93 -16.54 -6.79
CA ARG A 49 -2.32 -17.86 -6.88
C ARG A 49 -2.92 -18.69 -8.03
N GLN A 50 -4.21 -18.55 -8.28
CA GLN A 50 -4.90 -19.30 -9.32
C GLN A 50 -4.50 -18.77 -10.69
N ALA A 51 -4.46 -17.45 -10.89
CA ALA A 51 -3.97 -16.85 -12.13
C ALA A 51 -2.52 -17.24 -12.42
N ALA A 52 -1.66 -17.25 -11.40
CA ALA A 52 -0.26 -17.66 -11.52
C ALA A 52 -0.13 -19.14 -11.97
N LEU A 53 -0.90 -20.06 -11.35
CA LEU A 53 -0.88 -21.48 -11.71
C LEU A 53 -1.51 -21.76 -13.08
N SER A 54 -2.52 -20.97 -13.49
CA SER A 54 -3.13 -21.13 -14.83
C SER A 54 -2.24 -20.66 -15.97
N ALA A 55 -1.21 -19.86 -15.67
CA ALA A 55 -0.26 -19.32 -16.65
C ALA A 55 0.88 -20.30 -17.00
N ILE A 56 1.01 -21.41 -16.27
CA ILE A 56 2.08 -22.41 -16.43
C ILE A 56 1.50 -23.78 -16.77
N GLY A 57 2.33 -24.64 -17.39
CA GLY A 57 1.99 -26.02 -17.70
C GLY A 57 1.69 -26.85 -16.45
N GLU A 58 0.85 -27.88 -16.58
CA GLU A 58 0.46 -28.73 -15.45
C GLU A 58 1.65 -29.47 -14.84
N GLU A 59 2.64 -29.80 -15.65
CA GLU A 59 3.87 -30.47 -15.26
C GLU A 59 4.74 -29.63 -14.29
N HIS A 60 4.67 -28.30 -14.36
CA HIS A 60 5.46 -27.40 -13.51
C HIS A 60 4.72 -26.94 -12.23
N ARG A 61 3.37 -27.09 -12.20
CA ARG A 61 2.56 -26.68 -11.03
C ARG A 61 3.01 -27.32 -9.71
N PRO A 62 3.30 -28.63 -9.63
CA PRO A 62 3.73 -29.26 -8.39
C PRO A 62 5.03 -28.64 -7.85
N ALA A 63 5.98 -28.31 -8.72
CA ALA A 63 7.24 -27.68 -8.32
C ALA A 63 7.01 -26.29 -7.71
N ILE A 64 6.17 -25.46 -8.34
CA ILE A 64 5.83 -24.13 -7.83
C ILE A 64 5.04 -24.21 -6.52
N GLU A 65 4.11 -25.15 -6.41
CA GLU A 65 3.37 -25.37 -5.16
C GLU A 65 4.27 -25.83 -4.02
N ALA A 66 5.25 -26.69 -4.30
CA ALA A 66 6.25 -27.11 -3.32
C ALA A 66 7.09 -25.93 -2.82
N ILE A 67 7.53 -25.02 -3.73
CA ILE A 67 8.25 -23.80 -3.37
C ILE A 67 7.37 -22.92 -2.46
N TRP A 68 6.09 -22.73 -2.79
CA TRP A 68 5.19 -21.93 -1.94
C TRP A 68 4.91 -22.57 -0.58
N ALA A 69 4.77 -23.89 -0.53
CA ALA A 69 4.58 -24.64 0.70
C ALA A 69 5.81 -24.53 1.61
N LYS A 70 7.01 -24.72 1.06
CA LYS A 70 8.29 -24.57 1.74
C LYS A 70 8.47 -23.16 2.33
N ASN A 71 8.20 -22.11 1.54
CA ASN A 71 8.45 -20.73 1.93
C ASN A 71 7.28 -20.10 2.73
N GLY A 72 6.10 -20.75 2.74
CA GLY A 72 4.89 -20.24 3.36
C GLY A 72 4.98 -19.94 4.85
N PRO A 73 5.50 -20.85 5.70
CA PRO A 73 5.64 -20.63 7.12
C PRO A 73 6.52 -19.44 7.45
N GLU A 74 7.69 -19.35 6.80
CA GLU A 74 8.65 -18.27 7.01
C GLU A 74 8.08 -16.92 6.54
N ARG A 75 7.37 -16.86 5.42
CA ARG A 75 6.66 -15.67 4.97
C ARG A 75 5.65 -15.19 6.01
N ARG A 76 4.84 -16.10 6.60
CA ARG A 76 3.88 -15.74 7.66
C ARG A 76 4.58 -15.18 8.90
N ARG A 77 5.71 -15.78 9.30
CA ARG A 77 6.53 -15.31 10.42
C ARG A 77 7.03 -13.89 10.18
N ARG A 78 7.57 -13.59 8.98
CA ARG A 78 8.08 -12.25 8.61
C ARG A 78 6.97 -11.20 8.54
N VAL A 79 5.80 -11.55 7.99
CA VAL A 79 4.64 -10.64 7.98
C VAL A 79 4.20 -10.30 9.41
N ARG A 80 4.21 -11.29 10.33
CA ARG A 80 3.91 -11.05 11.73
C ARG A 80 4.94 -10.12 12.37
N ALA A 81 6.23 -10.39 12.20
CA ALA A 81 7.31 -9.57 12.73
C ALA A 81 7.24 -8.10 12.23
N LEU A 82 6.86 -7.87 10.97
CA LEU A 82 6.62 -6.52 10.44
C LEU A 82 5.43 -5.83 11.10
N ARG A 83 4.34 -6.54 11.38
CA ARG A 83 3.19 -5.98 12.09
C ARG A 83 3.58 -5.60 13.52
N GLU A 84 4.27 -6.47 14.23
CA GLU A 84 4.75 -6.23 15.59
C GLU A 84 5.68 -5.01 15.66
N ALA A 85 6.58 -4.84 14.68
CA ALA A 85 7.44 -3.67 14.59
C ALA A 85 6.65 -2.37 14.34
N ARG A 86 5.63 -2.39 13.47
CA ARG A 86 4.74 -1.23 13.27
C ARG A 86 3.92 -0.90 14.50
N ASP A 87 3.45 -1.92 15.21
CA ASP A 87 2.71 -1.72 16.46
C ASP A 87 3.62 -1.18 17.58
N ALA A 88 4.91 -1.52 17.57
CA ALA A 88 5.89 -0.92 18.48
C ALA A 88 6.01 0.59 18.24
N ILE A 89 6.15 1.03 16.99
CA ILE A 89 6.15 2.47 16.63
C ILE A 89 4.87 3.13 17.12
N ARG A 90 3.70 2.54 16.83
CA ARG A 90 2.42 3.09 17.27
C ARG A 90 2.36 3.25 18.79
N ARG A 91 2.81 2.25 19.55
CA ARG A 91 2.85 2.34 21.02
C ARG A 91 3.71 3.49 21.51
N GLN A 92 4.88 3.73 20.89
CA GLN A 92 5.74 4.85 21.27
C GLN A 92 5.08 6.20 20.96
N LEU A 93 4.41 6.32 19.81
CA LEU A 93 3.71 7.55 19.43
C LEU A 93 2.46 7.84 20.28
N THR A 94 1.87 6.84 20.92
CA THR A 94 0.65 6.98 21.76
C THR A 94 0.93 6.80 23.25
N ALA A 95 2.19 6.73 23.66
CA ALA A 95 2.56 6.61 25.07
C ALA A 95 2.31 7.94 25.81
N ASP A 96 1.89 7.85 27.08
CA ASP A 96 1.69 9.02 27.93
C ASP A 96 2.98 9.83 28.14
N SER A 97 4.12 9.15 28.13
CA SER A 97 5.46 9.76 28.14
C SER A 97 6.18 9.41 26.84
N PHE A 98 6.39 10.42 26.00
CA PHE A 98 7.08 10.26 24.72
C PHE A 98 8.58 10.11 24.92
N ASP A 99 9.16 9.02 24.40
CA ASP A 99 10.61 8.78 24.37
C ASP A 99 11.13 8.73 22.94
N PRO A 100 11.88 9.78 22.49
CA PRO A 100 12.45 9.81 21.14
C PRO A 100 13.46 8.67 20.88
N ALA A 101 14.20 8.22 21.90
CA ALA A 101 15.18 7.14 21.73
C ALA A 101 14.45 5.79 21.50
N ALA A 102 13.43 5.49 22.29
CA ALA A 102 12.61 4.28 22.10
C ALA A 102 11.88 4.29 20.74
N LEU A 103 11.44 5.47 20.27
CA LEU A 103 10.87 5.59 18.93
C LEU A 103 11.90 5.30 17.83
N ALA A 104 13.14 5.83 17.97
CA ALA A 104 14.22 5.56 17.02
C ALA A 104 14.57 4.06 16.96
N GLU A 105 14.63 3.38 18.10
CA GLU A 105 14.84 1.92 18.17
C GLU A 105 13.71 1.15 17.47
N ALA A 106 12.45 1.55 17.68
CA ALA A 106 11.31 0.93 17.01
C ALA A 106 11.36 1.12 15.48
N HIS A 107 11.81 2.26 14.98
CA HIS A 107 12.05 2.49 13.56
C HIS A 107 13.18 1.62 13.02
N ALA A 108 14.33 1.53 13.70
CA ALA A 108 15.45 0.68 13.31
C ALA A 108 15.03 -0.79 13.22
N LEU A 109 14.22 -1.27 14.18
CA LEU A 109 13.65 -2.61 14.15
C LEU A 109 12.76 -2.83 12.93
N LEU A 110 11.88 -1.86 12.58
CA LEU A 110 11.02 -1.97 11.41
C LEU A 110 11.85 -2.04 10.11
N GLU A 111 12.89 -1.25 10.00
CA GLU A 111 13.80 -1.29 8.85
C GLU A 111 14.51 -2.64 8.73
N GLU A 112 15.04 -3.17 9.82
CA GLU A 112 15.69 -4.49 9.85
C GLU A 112 14.73 -5.58 9.36
N ARG A 113 13.51 -5.61 9.92
CA ARG A 113 12.47 -6.58 9.54
C ARG A 113 12.03 -6.39 8.08
N GLY A 114 11.97 -5.14 7.62
CA GLY A 114 11.67 -4.80 6.22
C GLY A 114 12.72 -5.34 5.25
N ARG A 115 14.00 -5.12 5.53
CA ARG A 115 15.12 -5.64 4.72
C ARG A 115 15.10 -7.18 4.67
N ALA A 116 14.91 -7.84 5.82
CA ALA A 116 14.84 -9.29 5.89
C ALA A 116 13.65 -9.86 5.10
N ALA A 117 12.50 -9.22 5.16
CA ALA A 117 11.31 -9.63 4.40
C ALA A 117 11.51 -9.43 2.89
N HIS A 118 12.14 -8.33 2.49
CA HIS A 118 12.44 -8.05 1.09
C HIS A 118 13.43 -9.05 0.50
N ALA A 119 14.53 -9.34 1.20
CA ALA A 119 15.52 -10.33 0.77
C ALA A 119 14.89 -11.72 0.59
N ALA A 120 14.04 -12.16 1.51
CA ALA A 120 13.34 -13.43 1.39
C ALA A 120 12.33 -13.46 0.23
N MET A 121 11.67 -12.35 -0.06
CA MET A 121 10.80 -12.24 -1.23
C MET A 121 11.60 -12.37 -2.53
N GLN A 122 12.75 -11.70 -2.64
CA GLN A 122 13.63 -11.80 -3.80
C GLN A 122 14.13 -13.23 -4.00
N ALA A 123 14.55 -13.90 -2.91
CA ALA A 123 14.98 -15.29 -2.96
C ALA A 123 13.86 -16.23 -3.46
N ASN A 124 12.62 -16.02 -2.98
CA ASN A 124 11.48 -16.80 -3.44
C ASN A 124 11.15 -16.55 -4.91
N ILE A 125 11.23 -15.30 -5.37
CA ILE A 125 11.06 -14.95 -6.79
C ILE A 125 12.11 -15.64 -7.65
N ALA A 126 13.38 -15.63 -7.22
CA ALA A 126 14.47 -16.29 -7.93
C ALA A 126 14.28 -17.82 -7.98
N GLU A 127 13.83 -18.44 -6.89
CA GLU A 127 13.56 -19.88 -6.81
C GLU A 127 12.43 -20.28 -7.78
N VAL A 128 11.34 -19.51 -7.84
CA VAL A 128 10.24 -19.71 -8.78
C VAL A 128 10.73 -19.49 -10.22
N ALA A 129 11.49 -18.44 -10.48
CA ALA A 129 12.00 -18.14 -11.82
C ALA A 129 12.92 -19.23 -12.35
N ALA A 130 13.74 -19.82 -11.49
CA ALA A 130 14.66 -20.91 -11.84
C ALA A 130 13.92 -22.25 -12.10
N ALA A 131 12.73 -22.43 -11.54
CA ALA A 131 11.95 -23.66 -11.69
C ALA A 131 11.09 -23.67 -12.98
N LEU A 132 11.04 -22.57 -13.73
CA LEU A 132 10.19 -22.43 -14.92
C LEU A 132 11.03 -22.24 -16.20
N PRO A 133 10.62 -22.87 -17.33
CA PRO A 133 11.14 -22.53 -18.65
C PRO A 133 10.87 -21.06 -19.00
N ASP A 134 11.65 -20.49 -19.93
CA ASP A 134 11.64 -19.06 -20.25
C ASP A 134 10.26 -18.52 -20.61
N GLU A 135 9.51 -19.22 -21.45
CA GLU A 135 8.17 -18.78 -21.88
C GLU A 135 7.15 -18.84 -20.75
N GLU A 136 7.21 -19.89 -19.90
CA GLU A 136 6.31 -20.04 -18.77
C GLU A 136 6.63 -19.05 -17.66
N ARG A 137 7.92 -18.77 -17.46
CA ARG A 137 8.39 -17.74 -16.53
C ARG A 137 7.81 -16.37 -16.90
N GLN A 138 7.88 -15.99 -18.18
CA GLN A 138 7.29 -14.73 -18.65
C GLN A 138 5.79 -14.68 -18.37
N ARG A 139 5.03 -15.71 -18.80
CA ARG A 139 3.58 -15.80 -18.56
C ARG A 139 3.21 -15.74 -17.08
N TYR A 140 3.96 -16.47 -16.24
CA TYR A 140 3.77 -16.48 -14.79
C TYR A 140 3.92 -15.08 -14.18
N PHE A 141 5.01 -14.38 -14.49
CA PHE A 141 5.26 -13.05 -13.94
C PHE A 141 4.33 -11.98 -14.53
N GLU A 142 3.87 -12.12 -15.76
CA GLU A 142 2.82 -11.29 -16.32
C GLU A 142 1.47 -11.51 -15.63
N ALA A 143 1.09 -12.75 -15.38
CA ALA A 143 -0.14 -13.08 -14.66
C ALA A 143 -0.13 -12.56 -13.20
N THR A 144 1.05 -12.50 -12.58
CA THR A 144 1.23 -11.95 -11.24
C THR A 144 1.36 -10.42 -11.20
N ARG A 145 1.58 -9.76 -12.37
CA ARG A 145 1.51 -8.30 -12.47
C ARG A 145 0.09 -7.86 -12.13
N ARG A 146 -0.01 -6.93 -11.22
CA ARG A 146 -1.29 -6.36 -10.81
C ARG A 146 -2.04 -5.88 -12.04
N ARG A 147 -3.22 -6.44 -12.28
CA ARG A 147 -4.22 -5.69 -13.02
C ARG A 147 -4.49 -4.41 -12.22
N PRO A 148 -4.37 -3.21 -12.82
CA PRO A 148 -4.80 -2.02 -12.14
C PRO A 148 -6.22 -2.28 -11.64
N PHE A 149 -6.47 -2.03 -10.35
CA PHE A 149 -7.79 -2.14 -9.77
C PHE A 149 -8.73 -1.28 -10.62
N LYS A 150 -9.47 -1.92 -11.54
CA LYS A 150 -10.65 -1.31 -12.11
C LYS A 150 -11.63 -1.23 -10.95
N GLY A 151 -11.64 -0.11 -10.25
CA GLY A 151 -12.65 0.20 -9.25
C GLY A 151 -14.02 -0.17 -9.81
N PRO A 152 -15.00 -0.53 -8.96
CA PRO A 152 -16.35 -0.74 -9.42
C PRO A 152 -16.70 0.45 -10.33
N LYS A 153 -17.24 0.16 -11.54
CA LYS A 153 -17.79 1.16 -12.46
C LYS A 153 -19.03 1.78 -11.81
N GLY A 154 -18.83 2.61 -10.85
CA GLY A 154 -19.80 3.26 -9.99
C GLY A 154 -18.98 4.04 -8.99
N GLY A 155 -18.16 4.98 -9.51
CA GLY A 155 -17.54 5.97 -8.66
C GLY A 155 -18.67 6.72 -7.96
N PHE A 156 -18.49 7.01 -6.67
CA PHE A 156 -19.38 7.82 -5.84
C PHE A 156 -19.56 9.24 -6.39
N PHE A 157 -18.90 9.56 -7.50
CA PHE A 157 -19.13 10.70 -8.38
C PHE A 157 -19.66 10.15 -9.70
N GLY A 158 -20.98 10.06 -9.80
CA GLY A 158 -21.66 9.96 -11.09
C GLY A 158 -21.25 11.13 -12.00
N PRO A 159 -21.45 11.01 -13.32
CA PRO A 159 -21.22 12.15 -14.21
C PRO A 159 -22.01 13.35 -13.67
N PRO A 160 -21.47 14.58 -13.77
CA PRO A 160 -22.19 15.77 -13.35
C PRO A 160 -23.56 15.79 -14.02
N PRO A 161 -24.63 16.24 -13.31
CA PRO A 161 -25.96 16.35 -13.91
C PRO A 161 -25.88 17.24 -15.15
N GLU A 162 -26.56 16.81 -16.22
CA GLU A 162 -26.69 17.61 -17.43
C GLU A 162 -27.31 18.98 -17.10
N PRO A 163 -26.79 20.07 -17.70
CA PRO A 163 -27.39 21.37 -17.51
C PRO A 163 -28.86 21.36 -17.99
N PRO A 164 -29.76 22.11 -17.32
CA PRO A 164 -31.15 22.19 -17.75
C PRO A 164 -31.25 22.73 -19.19
N PRO A 165 -32.20 22.24 -20.00
CA PRO A 165 -32.45 22.75 -21.34
C PRO A 165 -32.86 24.24 -21.28
N GLU A 166 -32.30 25.06 -22.19
CA GLU A 166 -32.67 26.49 -22.38
C GLU A 166 -34.11 26.65 -22.85
#